data_611d9c4f8354d6549227dda4de0ff3be
#
_entry.id   611d9c4f8354d6549227dda4de0ff3be
#
_cell.length_a   1.000
_cell.length_b   1.000
_cell.length_c   1.000
_cell.angle_alpha   90.00
_cell.angle_beta   90.00
_cell.angle_gamma   90.00
#
_symmetry.space_group_name_H-M   'P 1'
#
loop_
_entity.id
_entity.type
_entity.pdbx_description
1 polymer ?
#
loop_
_entity_poly.entity_id
_entity_poly.type
_entity_poly.pdbx_seq_one_letter_code
_entity_poly.pdbx_strand_id
1 'polypeptide(L)'
;MKKIVLVFIFITQINAQQSYIDYVSPFHPVVSSKGMVVSQNNLSSDIGRDILNMGGNAVDAAVAVGFSLATTLPRAGNLGGGGFMLVYIKERNEVFFIDYRSSSPLNSNIKDIFNKKLPRDYKRTNFDLVKKGYKASAIPGSVAGLLDAHSAFGKLPLSKILEPVIKQAEEGISVTYDLHKAIESSNQLKEDAESKKIYFINDQPLPVGSLMKRPDLASTFKEISKSGKSGFYKGVIAQKFIDAMKANNGFFTLEDLKTYKSVTTSPIVGSYRENLVFTAGPPSGGGVVLLTSLNMLSFFDLSKFGSNSAKTYHLLGESLRRGHNNRSHQVGDPSKYNVPIKTLLSKNRMKELAKGLNMTKATPSSKVKPLRVVNESRDTTHYSIVDSDGNAVSNTYTLGYSFGSGVTIPGTGILMNNQMNNFAYRYGDSSIQGRVASPGNKFEPGKRPMSTMAPSMVFNKEGQLTLITGSPGGSYIPAAILRVISGVVDFNLNIGEATMLPRVHKDWPYTGLDYENTISSDVINILDGMGHKPESNKTMGSTQSIHIVDGVRYGYADLRRPNAAVSIQ
;
A
#
# COMPACT_ATOMS: atom_id res chain seq x y z
N MET A 1 66.66 -42.22 -37.34
CA MET A 1 65.18 -42.08 -37.38
C MET A 1 64.69 -41.95 -35.95
N LYS A 2 64.31 -40.74 -35.48
CA LYS A 2 63.74 -40.47 -34.14
C LYS A 2 62.24 -40.59 -34.24
N LYS A 3 61.64 -41.52 -33.48
CA LYS A 3 60.17 -41.66 -33.36
C LYS A 3 59.71 -40.60 -32.39
N ILE A 4 58.80 -39.67 -32.83
CA ILE A 4 58.09 -38.75 -32.01
C ILE A 4 56.83 -39.47 -31.56
N VAL A 5 56.64 -39.66 -30.22
CA VAL A 5 55.46 -40.16 -29.61
C VAL A 5 54.61 -38.94 -29.22
N LEU A 6 53.48 -38.73 -29.91
CA LEU A 6 52.48 -37.74 -29.55
C LEU A 6 51.59 -38.32 -28.41
N VAL A 7 51.69 -37.73 -27.22
CA VAL A 7 50.81 -38.01 -26.10
C VAL A 7 49.59 -37.08 -26.22
N PHE A 8 48.43 -37.64 -26.55
CA PHE A 8 47.15 -36.93 -26.48
C PHE A 8 46.68 -36.90 -25.03
N ILE A 9 46.73 -35.72 -24.39
CA ILE A 9 46.11 -35.47 -23.10
C ILE A 9 44.63 -35.19 -23.35
N PHE A 10 43.76 -36.15 -23.07
CA PHE A 10 42.34 -35.93 -22.97
C PHE A 10 42.06 -35.14 -21.70
N ILE A 11 41.80 -33.84 -21.83
CA ILE A 11 41.20 -33.03 -20.75
C ILE A 11 39.71 -33.38 -20.71
N THR A 12 39.31 -34.31 -19.85
CA THR A 12 37.91 -34.47 -19.48
C THR A 12 37.51 -33.24 -18.69
N GLN A 13 36.73 -32.36 -19.31
CA GLN A 13 36.00 -31.36 -18.57
C GLN A 13 35.03 -32.10 -17.65
N ILE A 14 35.33 -32.12 -16.36
CA ILE A 14 34.38 -32.50 -15.33
C ILE A 14 33.38 -31.34 -15.29
N ASN A 15 32.28 -31.48 -16.02
CA ASN A 15 31.10 -30.64 -15.80
C ASN A 15 30.68 -30.96 -14.38
N ALA A 16 31.00 -30.07 -13.44
CA ALA A 16 30.41 -30.11 -12.12
C ALA A 16 28.90 -30.07 -12.33
N GLN A 17 28.23 -31.13 -11.95
CA GLN A 17 26.79 -31.24 -12.06
C GLN A 17 26.20 -30.08 -11.27
N GLN A 18 25.59 -29.14 -12.00
CA GLN A 18 24.98 -27.97 -11.39
C GLN A 18 23.88 -28.48 -10.45
N SER A 19 23.92 -28.09 -9.20
CA SER A 19 22.90 -28.48 -8.22
C SER A 19 21.53 -28.03 -8.72
N TYR A 20 20.57 -28.96 -8.84
CA TYR A 20 19.20 -28.64 -9.22
C TYR A 20 18.46 -27.78 -8.16
N ILE A 21 18.99 -27.69 -6.96
CA ILE A 21 18.42 -26.95 -5.85
C ILE A 21 19.49 -25.97 -5.36
N ASP A 22 19.16 -24.67 -5.44
CA ASP A 22 19.99 -23.62 -4.88
C ASP A 22 19.63 -23.44 -3.40
N TYR A 23 20.52 -23.88 -2.52
CA TYR A 23 20.39 -23.75 -1.06
C TYR A 23 21.10 -22.51 -0.49
N VAL A 24 21.47 -21.55 -1.33
CA VAL A 24 22.19 -20.34 -0.91
C VAL A 24 21.32 -19.43 -0.06
N SER A 25 19.99 -19.46 -0.24
CA SER A 25 19.05 -18.63 0.51
C SER A 25 17.98 -19.47 1.21
N PRO A 26 17.61 -19.14 2.48
CA PRO A 26 16.44 -19.72 3.14
C PRO A 26 15.10 -19.12 2.65
N PHE A 27 15.13 -18.09 1.82
CA PHE A 27 13.93 -17.40 1.31
C PHE A 27 13.63 -17.87 -0.11
N HIS A 28 12.78 -18.89 -0.23
CA HIS A 28 12.41 -19.47 -1.51
C HIS A 28 11.11 -18.86 -2.05
N PRO A 29 11.16 -18.15 -3.20
CA PRO A 29 9.93 -17.68 -3.85
C PRO A 29 9.07 -18.84 -4.35
N VAL A 30 7.75 -18.64 -4.36
CA VAL A 30 6.83 -19.51 -5.11
C VAL A 30 6.97 -19.20 -6.60
N VAL A 31 7.05 -20.23 -7.43
CA VAL A 31 7.36 -20.10 -8.86
C VAL A 31 6.17 -20.54 -9.72
N SER A 32 5.86 -19.79 -10.77
CA SER A 32 4.86 -20.14 -11.78
C SER A 32 5.26 -19.67 -13.18
N SER A 33 4.95 -20.47 -14.17
CA SER A 33 5.01 -20.08 -15.59
C SER A 33 3.70 -19.46 -16.10
N LYS A 34 2.63 -19.49 -15.26
CA LYS A 34 1.30 -18.95 -15.57
C LYS A 34 0.96 -17.76 -14.67
N GLY A 35 -0.31 -17.60 -14.33
CA GLY A 35 -0.77 -16.51 -13.45
C GLY A 35 -0.32 -16.68 -11.99
N MET A 36 -0.29 -15.54 -11.27
CA MET A 36 0.10 -15.49 -9.86
C MET A 36 -0.63 -14.39 -9.12
N VAL A 37 -1.03 -14.67 -7.88
CA VAL A 37 -1.70 -13.76 -6.96
C VAL A 37 -0.94 -13.72 -5.65
N VAL A 38 -0.54 -12.54 -5.20
CA VAL A 38 0.13 -12.33 -3.90
C VAL A 38 -0.65 -11.32 -3.09
N SER A 39 -1.21 -11.72 -1.96
CA SER A 39 -1.99 -10.84 -1.08
C SER A 39 -1.69 -11.07 0.41
N GLN A 40 -2.25 -10.22 1.26
CA GLN A 40 -2.10 -10.34 2.73
C GLN A 40 -3.00 -11.39 3.37
N ASN A 41 -3.74 -12.18 2.57
CA ASN A 41 -4.58 -13.25 3.10
C ASN A 41 -4.66 -14.40 2.09
N ASN A 42 -4.36 -15.62 2.55
CA ASN A 42 -4.34 -16.83 1.72
C ASN A 42 -5.70 -17.10 1.05
N LEU A 43 -6.82 -16.98 1.78
CA LEU A 43 -8.15 -17.23 1.23
C LEU A 43 -8.49 -16.27 0.10
N SER A 44 -8.03 -15.01 0.19
CA SER A 44 -8.22 -14.04 -0.88
C SER A 44 -7.29 -14.29 -2.07
N SER A 45 -6.05 -14.74 -1.82
CA SER A 45 -5.12 -15.14 -2.89
C SER A 45 -5.67 -16.34 -3.66
N ASP A 46 -6.25 -17.33 -2.96
CA ASP A 46 -6.90 -18.49 -3.58
C ASP A 46 -8.11 -18.11 -4.44
N ILE A 47 -8.98 -17.21 -3.97
CA ILE A 47 -10.08 -16.69 -4.80
C ILE A 47 -9.53 -16.01 -6.07
N GLY A 48 -8.48 -15.19 -5.95
CA GLY A 48 -7.87 -14.57 -7.12
C GLY A 48 -7.34 -15.59 -8.13
N ARG A 49 -6.65 -16.64 -7.65
CA ARG A 49 -6.20 -17.78 -8.46
C ARG A 49 -7.38 -18.47 -9.17
N ASP A 50 -8.45 -18.72 -8.44
CA ASP A 50 -9.62 -19.43 -8.99
C ASP A 50 -10.31 -18.60 -10.10
N ILE A 51 -10.34 -17.27 -9.97
CA ILE A 51 -10.77 -16.36 -11.05
C ILE A 51 -9.86 -16.48 -12.27
N LEU A 52 -8.53 -16.52 -12.09
CA LEU A 52 -7.60 -16.75 -13.21
C LEU A 52 -7.85 -18.12 -13.88
N ASN A 53 -8.08 -19.18 -13.09
CA ASN A 53 -8.39 -20.53 -13.59
C ASN A 53 -9.71 -20.59 -14.36
N MET A 54 -10.70 -19.76 -14.02
CA MET A 54 -11.96 -19.62 -14.77
C MET A 54 -11.80 -18.85 -16.10
N GLY A 55 -10.59 -18.44 -16.46
CA GLY A 55 -10.29 -17.69 -17.68
C GLY A 55 -10.41 -16.16 -17.52
N GLY A 56 -10.52 -15.67 -16.29
CA GLY A 56 -10.41 -14.26 -15.95
C GLY A 56 -8.99 -13.74 -16.15
N ASN A 57 -8.85 -12.42 -16.29
CA ASN A 57 -7.56 -11.75 -16.36
C ASN A 57 -7.10 -11.19 -15.00
N ALA A 58 -5.95 -10.54 -14.96
CA ALA A 58 -5.40 -9.95 -13.73
C ALA A 58 -6.34 -8.93 -13.08
N VAL A 59 -7.16 -8.21 -13.86
CA VAL A 59 -8.11 -7.23 -13.34
C VAL A 59 -9.31 -7.90 -12.70
N ASP A 60 -9.85 -8.97 -13.32
CA ASP A 60 -10.94 -9.77 -12.75
C ASP A 60 -10.51 -10.35 -11.38
N ALA A 61 -9.31 -10.95 -11.34
CA ALA A 61 -8.74 -11.46 -10.10
C ALA A 61 -8.52 -10.36 -9.06
N ALA A 62 -8.07 -9.16 -9.47
CA ALA A 62 -7.87 -8.02 -8.57
C ALA A 62 -9.18 -7.54 -7.93
N VAL A 63 -10.28 -7.53 -8.69
CA VAL A 63 -11.61 -7.21 -8.18
C VAL A 63 -12.06 -8.24 -7.15
N ALA A 64 -11.96 -9.53 -7.47
CA ALA A 64 -12.32 -10.61 -6.55
C ALA A 64 -11.51 -10.53 -5.23
N VAL A 65 -10.18 -10.38 -5.31
CA VAL A 65 -9.29 -10.21 -4.15
C VAL A 65 -9.68 -8.97 -3.34
N GLY A 66 -9.94 -7.84 -4.00
CA GLY A 66 -10.32 -6.59 -3.33
C GLY A 66 -11.64 -6.72 -2.54
N PHE A 67 -12.64 -7.41 -3.08
CA PHE A 67 -13.89 -7.70 -2.37
C PHE A 67 -13.71 -8.77 -1.27
N SER A 68 -12.95 -9.84 -1.54
CA SER A 68 -12.67 -10.91 -0.59
C SER A 68 -11.94 -10.41 0.67
N LEU A 69 -10.98 -9.53 0.52
CA LEU A 69 -10.25 -8.93 1.65
C LEU A 69 -11.15 -8.14 2.60
N ALA A 70 -12.31 -7.65 2.18
CA ALA A 70 -13.28 -7.03 3.09
C ALA A 70 -13.89 -8.04 4.08
N THR A 71 -13.88 -9.34 3.73
CA THR A 71 -14.29 -10.44 4.62
C THR A 71 -13.10 -10.97 5.42
N THR A 72 -11.98 -11.27 4.75
CA THR A 72 -10.85 -12.03 5.30
C THR A 72 -9.84 -11.19 6.08
N LEU A 73 -9.77 -9.89 5.79
CA LEU A 73 -8.85 -8.93 6.44
C LEU A 73 -9.60 -7.62 6.79
N PRO A 74 -10.69 -7.64 7.56
CA PRO A 74 -11.60 -6.49 7.75
C PRO A 74 -10.94 -5.27 8.38
N ARG A 75 -9.77 -5.42 9.02
CA ARG A 75 -9.01 -4.29 9.57
C ARG A 75 -8.40 -3.37 8.50
N ALA A 76 -8.29 -3.84 7.23
CA ALA A 76 -7.64 -3.10 6.15
C ALA A 76 -8.32 -3.27 4.80
N GLY A 77 -8.74 -4.50 4.44
CA GLY A 77 -9.57 -4.80 3.28
C GLY A 77 -10.97 -4.20 3.45
N ASN A 78 -11.55 -3.63 2.39
CA ASN A 78 -12.72 -2.77 2.61
C ASN A 78 -13.55 -2.48 1.35
N LEU A 79 -14.82 -2.10 1.59
CA LEU A 79 -15.68 -1.37 0.65
C LEU A 79 -15.84 0.11 1.06
N GLY A 80 -15.75 0.39 2.36
CA GLY A 80 -15.98 1.73 2.94
C GLY A 80 -14.75 2.65 2.93
N GLY A 81 -13.67 2.29 2.24
CA GLY A 81 -12.42 3.05 2.14
C GLY A 81 -12.10 3.57 0.77
N GLY A 82 -10.81 3.63 0.45
CA GLY A 82 -10.32 4.06 -0.85
C GLY A 82 -8.84 3.73 -1.05
N GLY A 83 -8.35 3.88 -2.28
CA GLY A 83 -7.01 3.44 -2.62
C GLY A 83 -6.52 3.91 -3.98
N PHE A 84 -5.48 3.23 -4.45
CA PHE A 84 -4.82 3.44 -5.73
C PHE A 84 -4.46 2.10 -6.38
N MET A 85 -4.68 2.00 -7.68
CA MET A 85 -4.39 0.82 -8.48
C MET A 85 -3.55 1.20 -9.69
N LEU A 86 -2.52 0.41 -9.98
CA LEU A 86 -1.88 0.37 -11.29
C LEU A 86 -2.39 -0.85 -12.03
N VAL A 87 -2.74 -0.67 -13.30
CA VAL A 87 -3.15 -1.73 -14.21
C VAL A 87 -2.22 -1.68 -15.42
N TYR A 88 -1.50 -2.75 -15.69
CA TYR A 88 -0.71 -2.92 -16.90
C TYR A 88 -1.45 -3.84 -17.86
N ILE A 89 -1.69 -3.36 -19.08
CA ILE A 89 -2.28 -4.15 -20.17
C ILE A 89 -1.19 -4.46 -21.18
N LYS A 90 -0.76 -5.71 -21.20
CA LYS A 90 0.37 -6.19 -22.01
C LYS A 90 0.19 -5.91 -23.50
N GLU A 91 -0.99 -6.19 -24.06
CA GLU A 91 -1.30 -5.96 -25.46
C GLU A 91 -1.12 -4.49 -25.88
N ARG A 92 -1.46 -3.55 -24.98
CA ARG A 92 -1.33 -2.11 -25.21
C ARG A 92 0.06 -1.59 -24.83
N ASN A 93 0.84 -2.37 -24.11
CA ASN A 93 2.10 -1.96 -23.46
C ASN A 93 1.95 -0.66 -22.66
N GLU A 94 0.85 -0.54 -21.90
CA GLU A 94 0.46 0.69 -21.21
C GLU A 94 0.11 0.43 -19.75
N VAL A 95 0.54 1.34 -18.86
CA VAL A 95 0.20 1.33 -17.43
C VAL A 95 -0.81 2.43 -17.14
N PHE A 96 -1.95 2.07 -16.58
CA PHE A 96 -3.00 2.96 -16.12
C PHE A 96 -2.92 3.14 -14.61
N PHE A 97 -3.19 4.35 -14.15
CA PHE A 97 -3.32 4.69 -12.74
C PHE A 97 -4.76 5.03 -12.42
N ILE A 98 -5.38 4.28 -11.51
CA ILE A 98 -6.75 4.50 -11.05
C ILE A 98 -6.71 5.03 -9.62
N ASP A 99 -7.08 6.30 -9.46
CA ASP A 99 -7.24 6.95 -8.17
C ASP A 99 -8.71 6.83 -7.72
N TYR A 100 -8.93 6.04 -6.68
CA TYR A 100 -10.21 5.91 -6.00
C TYR A 100 -10.08 6.26 -4.51
N ARG A 101 -9.19 7.22 -4.19
CA ARG A 101 -9.04 7.76 -2.84
C ARG A 101 -10.37 8.34 -2.37
N SER A 102 -10.77 8.07 -1.11
CA SER A 102 -11.95 8.67 -0.51
C SER A 102 -11.89 10.19 -0.56
N SER A 103 -13.04 10.85 -0.66
CA SER A 103 -13.13 12.31 -0.68
C SER A 103 -13.92 12.85 0.51
N SER A 104 -13.63 14.08 0.93
CA SER A 104 -14.44 14.76 1.93
C SER A 104 -15.85 15.07 1.40
N PRO A 105 -16.89 15.04 2.24
CA PRO A 105 -18.25 15.42 1.84
C PRO A 105 -18.33 16.87 1.33
N LEU A 106 -19.15 17.10 0.29
CA LEU A 106 -19.25 18.39 -0.40
C LEU A 106 -19.75 19.52 0.51
N ASN A 107 -20.66 19.21 1.42
CA ASN A 107 -21.29 20.18 2.33
C ASN A 107 -20.62 20.25 3.70
N SER A 108 -19.48 19.59 3.91
CA SER A 108 -18.78 19.62 5.20
C SER A 108 -17.91 20.87 5.34
N ASN A 109 -17.84 21.43 6.53
CA ASN A 109 -16.94 22.52 6.86
C ASN A 109 -16.24 22.28 8.20
N ILE A 110 -15.18 23.04 8.48
CA ILE A 110 -14.39 22.88 9.71
C ILE A 110 -15.23 23.11 10.97
N LYS A 111 -16.20 24.02 10.94
CA LYS A 111 -17.06 24.33 12.09
C LYS A 111 -17.97 23.15 12.43
N ASP A 112 -18.50 22.46 11.42
CA ASP A 112 -19.38 21.28 11.61
C ASP A 112 -18.57 20.09 12.14
N ILE A 113 -17.32 19.94 11.68
CA ILE A 113 -16.43 18.87 12.14
C ILE A 113 -16.07 19.07 13.62
N PHE A 114 -15.75 20.28 14.04
CA PHE A 114 -15.22 20.56 15.38
C PHE A 114 -16.21 21.32 16.31
N ASN A 115 -17.40 21.66 15.85
CA ASN A 115 -18.45 22.41 16.60
C ASN A 115 -17.99 23.75 17.22
N LYS A 116 -16.78 24.25 16.96
CA LYS A 116 -16.21 25.49 17.52
C LYS A 116 -15.03 25.96 16.64
N LYS A 117 -14.61 27.22 16.78
CA LYS A 117 -13.30 27.65 16.30
C LYS A 117 -12.23 26.73 16.85
N LEU A 118 -11.35 26.22 15.98
CA LEU A 118 -10.20 25.41 16.40
C LEU A 118 -9.46 26.13 17.53
N PRO A 119 -9.33 25.54 18.75
CA PRO A 119 -8.61 26.18 19.83
C PRO A 119 -7.17 26.49 19.44
N ARG A 120 -6.55 27.51 20.04
CA ARG A 120 -5.11 27.79 19.84
C ARG A 120 -4.24 26.58 20.19
N ASP A 121 -4.73 25.73 21.10
CA ASP A 121 -4.10 24.50 21.56
C ASP A 121 -4.70 23.26 20.86
N TYR A 122 -4.78 23.32 19.54
CA TYR A 122 -5.31 22.28 18.64
C TYR A 122 -4.69 20.89 18.82
N LYS A 123 -3.52 20.80 19.45
CA LYS A 123 -2.74 19.57 19.56
C LYS A 123 -3.32 18.48 20.47
N ARG A 124 -4.28 18.78 21.33
CA ARG A 124 -4.68 17.85 22.41
C ARG A 124 -6.15 17.42 22.49
N THR A 125 -7.12 18.15 21.99
CA THR A 125 -8.48 17.98 22.52
C THR A 125 -9.57 17.46 21.59
N ASN A 126 -9.38 17.41 20.25
CA ASN A 126 -10.49 17.02 19.35
C ASN A 126 -10.11 16.09 18.19
N PHE A 127 -8.98 15.40 18.27
CA PHE A 127 -8.57 14.45 17.24
C PHE A 127 -9.47 13.22 17.13
N ASP A 128 -10.17 12.87 18.20
CA ASP A 128 -11.05 11.70 18.23
C ASP A 128 -12.23 11.84 17.27
N LEU A 129 -12.73 13.06 17.05
CA LEU A 129 -13.86 13.33 16.13
C LEU A 129 -13.56 12.94 14.66
N VAL A 130 -12.30 12.95 14.24
CA VAL A 130 -11.89 12.58 12.88
C VAL A 130 -11.07 11.29 12.84
N LYS A 131 -10.91 10.62 13.98
CA LYS A 131 -10.28 9.29 14.06
C LYS A 131 -11.29 8.17 14.19
N LYS A 132 -12.38 8.37 14.91
CA LYS A 132 -13.42 7.37 15.16
C LYS A 132 -14.82 7.94 14.97
N GLY A 133 -15.78 7.06 14.78
CA GLY A 133 -17.17 7.43 14.59
C GLY A 133 -17.51 7.95 13.18
N TYR A 134 -18.74 8.34 12.98
CA TYR A 134 -19.30 8.71 11.68
C TYR A 134 -18.64 9.96 11.06
N LYS A 135 -18.25 10.95 11.88
CA LYS A 135 -17.60 12.18 11.43
C LYS A 135 -16.18 11.97 10.87
N ALA A 136 -15.53 10.85 11.26
CA ALA A 136 -14.21 10.49 10.78
C ALA A 136 -14.22 9.96 9.34
N SER A 137 -15.39 9.57 8.84
CA SER A 137 -15.55 8.90 7.55
C SER A 137 -15.57 9.88 6.39
N ALA A 138 -14.77 9.61 5.38
CA ALA A 138 -14.82 10.24 4.06
C ALA A 138 -15.65 9.37 3.11
N ILE A 139 -16.14 9.93 2.01
CA ILE A 139 -16.95 9.23 1.00
C ILE A 139 -16.14 8.07 0.43
N PRO A 140 -16.66 6.83 0.47
CA PRO A 140 -15.90 5.64 0.06
C PRO A 140 -15.69 5.59 -1.45
N GLY A 141 -14.49 5.17 -1.86
CA GLY A 141 -14.11 5.04 -3.26
C GLY A 141 -13.81 3.62 -3.72
N SER A 142 -13.64 2.66 -2.78
CA SER A 142 -13.14 1.32 -3.12
C SER A 142 -14.01 0.60 -4.16
N VAL A 143 -15.33 0.63 -4.01
CA VAL A 143 -16.24 -0.02 -4.96
C VAL A 143 -16.17 0.63 -6.34
N ALA A 144 -16.10 1.97 -6.41
CA ALA A 144 -15.98 2.66 -7.69
C ALA A 144 -14.67 2.29 -8.39
N GLY A 145 -13.53 2.32 -7.68
CA GLY A 145 -12.23 2.00 -8.27
C GLY A 145 -12.13 0.58 -8.80
N LEU A 146 -12.59 -0.40 -8.01
CA LEU A 146 -12.60 -1.81 -8.42
C LEU A 146 -13.50 -2.05 -9.63
N LEU A 147 -14.72 -1.49 -9.63
CA LEU A 147 -15.66 -1.69 -10.72
C LEU A 147 -15.36 -0.86 -11.97
N ASP A 148 -14.72 0.31 -11.83
CA ASP A 148 -14.23 1.07 -12.99
C ASP A 148 -13.05 0.37 -13.65
N ALA A 149 -12.13 -0.24 -12.86
CA ALA A 149 -11.09 -1.11 -13.40
C ALA A 149 -11.68 -2.31 -14.15
N HIS A 150 -12.65 -3.00 -13.54
CA HIS A 150 -13.37 -4.11 -14.18
C HIS A 150 -14.06 -3.69 -15.48
N SER A 151 -14.80 -2.60 -15.46
CA SER A 151 -15.51 -2.10 -16.65
C SER A 151 -14.58 -1.75 -17.81
N ALA A 152 -13.36 -1.25 -17.52
CA ALA A 152 -12.41 -0.82 -18.53
C ALA A 152 -11.52 -1.98 -19.06
N PHE A 153 -11.21 -2.96 -18.21
CA PHE A 153 -10.16 -3.94 -18.48
C PHE A 153 -10.53 -5.39 -18.11
N GLY A 154 -11.66 -5.62 -17.44
CA GLY A 154 -12.11 -6.96 -17.06
C GLY A 154 -12.59 -7.79 -18.25
N LYS A 155 -12.59 -9.11 -18.08
CA LYS A 155 -12.95 -10.10 -19.10
C LYS A 155 -14.20 -10.90 -18.72
N LEU A 156 -14.32 -11.28 -17.44
CA LEU A 156 -15.45 -12.07 -16.94
C LEU A 156 -16.63 -11.20 -16.52
N PRO A 157 -17.87 -11.70 -16.58
CA PRO A 157 -19.02 -11.03 -15.98
C PRO A 157 -18.82 -10.83 -14.48
N LEU A 158 -19.19 -9.66 -13.95
CA LEU A 158 -19.04 -9.31 -12.52
C LEU A 158 -19.70 -10.34 -11.58
N SER A 159 -20.83 -10.94 -12.02
CA SER A 159 -21.53 -11.99 -11.27
C SER A 159 -20.65 -13.23 -11.04
N LYS A 160 -19.83 -13.61 -12.03
CA LYS A 160 -18.89 -14.73 -11.89
C LYS A 160 -17.72 -14.41 -10.98
N ILE A 161 -17.26 -13.17 -11.02
CA ILE A 161 -16.16 -12.69 -10.16
C ILE A 161 -16.59 -12.64 -8.69
N LEU A 162 -17.82 -12.19 -8.41
CA LEU A 162 -18.31 -12.02 -7.05
C LEU A 162 -18.97 -13.29 -6.46
N GLU A 163 -19.28 -14.30 -7.24
CA GLU A 163 -19.87 -15.57 -6.77
C GLU A 163 -19.05 -16.22 -5.61
N PRO A 164 -17.73 -16.49 -5.78
CA PRO A 164 -16.93 -17.08 -4.69
C PRO A 164 -16.76 -16.13 -3.50
N VAL A 165 -16.76 -14.83 -3.72
CA VAL A 165 -16.66 -13.81 -2.65
C VAL A 165 -17.94 -13.75 -1.81
N ILE A 166 -19.10 -13.84 -2.44
CA ILE A 166 -20.41 -13.91 -1.76
C ILE A 166 -20.46 -15.16 -0.89
N LYS A 167 -20.12 -16.33 -1.49
CA LYS A 167 -20.07 -17.60 -0.78
C LYS A 167 -19.16 -17.53 0.45
N GLN A 168 -17.94 -16.95 0.30
CA GLN A 168 -17.00 -16.77 1.40
C GLN A 168 -17.59 -15.94 2.56
N ALA A 169 -18.32 -14.87 2.26
CA ALA A 169 -18.95 -14.03 3.29
C ALA A 169 -20.14 -14.72 3.99
N GLU A 170 -20.90 -15.57 3.27
CA GLU A 170 -22.00 -16.36 3.80
C GLU A 170 -21.53 -17.52 4.68
N GLU A 171 -20.56 -18.29 4.20
CA GLU A 171 -20.00 -19.44 4.90
C GLU A 171 -19.18 -18.98 6.10
N GLY A 172 -18.50 -17.83 5.98
CA GLY A 172 -17.64 -17.26 7.00
C GLY A 172 -16.19 -17.74 6.89
N ILE A 173 -15.36 -17.15 7.73
CA ILE A 173 -13.94 -17.46 7.85
C ILE A 173 -13.58 -17.83 9.30
N SER A 174 -12.56 -18.65 9.46
CA SER A 174 -12.00 -18.91 10.79
C SER A 174 -11.26 -17.67 11.30
N VAL A 175 -11.54 -17.23 12.53
CA VAL A 175 -10.85 -16.13 13.19
C VAL A 175 -9.41 -16.53 13.49
N THR A 176 -8.46 -15.90 12.83
CA THR A 176 -7.03 -16.11 13.07
C THR A 176 -6.56 -15.41 14.34
N TYR A 177 -5.41 -15.81 14.89
CA TYR A 177 -4.81 -15.14 16.05
C TYR A 177 -4.56 -13.65 15.79
N ASP A 178 -4.08 -13.28 14.59
CA ASP A 178 -3.87 -11.89 14.18
C ASP A 178 -5.18 -11.07 14.15
N LEU A 179 -6.26 -11.66 13.61
CA LEU A 179 -7.57 -11.00 13.59
C LEU A 179 -8.14 -10.84 15.01
N HIS A 180 -8.05 -11.88 15.85
CA HIS A 180 -8.45 -11.82 17.26
C HIS A 180 -7.72 -10.68 17.99
N LYS A 181 -6.38 -10.62 17.88
CA LYS A 181 -5.58 -9.56 18.52
C LYS A 181 -5.87 -8.17 17.95
N ALA A 182 -6.16 -8.06 16.67
CA ALA A 182 -6.57 -6.79 16.06
C ALA A 182 -7.93 -6.31 16.61
N ILE A 183 -8.91 -7.22 16.78
CA ILE A 183 -10.21 -6.90 17.39
C ILE A 183 -10.03 -6.51 18.86
N GLU A 184 -9.27 -7.28 19.64
CA GLU A 184 -8.98 -7.03 21.05
C GLU A 184 -8.39 -5.63 21.27
N SER A 185 -7.49 -5.19 20.39
CA SER A 185 -6.83 -3.87 20.49
C SER A 185 -7.67 -2.70 19.98
N SER A 186 -8.87 -2.95 19.43
CA SER A 186 -9.70 -1.92 18.78
C SER A 186 -10.88 -1.48 19.63
N ASN A 187 -10.67 -0.51 20.53
CA ASN A 187 -11.76 0.06 21.35
C ASN A 187 -12.88 0.67 20.48
N GLN A 188 -12.55 1.26 19.33
CA GLN A 188 -13.52 1.88 18.45
C GLN A 188 -14.56 0.90 17.86
N LEU A 189 -14.19 -0.37 17.64
CA LEU A 189 -15.15 -1.41 17.24
C LEU A 189 -16.16 -1.73 18.36
N LYS A 190 -15.71 -1.68 19.60
CA LYS A 190 -16.54 -1.97 20.77
C LYS A 190 -17.51 -0.82 21.09
N GLU A 191 -17.16 0.41 20.71
CA GLU A 191 -17.99 1.60 20.90
C GLU A 191 -19.17 1.68 19.90
N ASP A 192 -19.06 1.06 18.71
CA ASP A 192 -20.11 1.05 17.70
C ASP A 192 -20.98 -0.21 17.84
N ALA A 193 -22.29 -0.03 18.00
CA ALA A 193 -23.21 -1.12 18.27
C ALA A 193 -23.24 -2.18 17.17
N GLU A 194 -23.14 -1.77 15.89
CA GLU A 194 -23.18 -2.70 14.77
C GLU A 194 -21.86 -3.45 14.61
N SER A 195 -20.73 -2.77 14.75
CA SER A 195 -19.40 -3.41 14.77
C SER A 195 -19.28 -4.39 15.94
N LYS A 196 -19.79 -4.01 17.11
CA LYS A 196 -19.78 -4.87 18.30
C LYS A 196 -20.49 -6.21 18.05
N LYS A 197 -21.66 -6.21 17.39
CA LYS A 197 -22.38 -7.45 17.02
C LYS A 197 -21.57 -8.37 16.12
N ILE A 198 -20.71 -7.82 15.25
CA ILE A 198 -19.95 -8.58 14.27
C ILE A 198 -18.67 -9.16 14.89
N TYR A 199 -17.99 -8.39 15.73
CA TYR A 199 -16.62 -8.69 16.16
C TYR A 199 -16.50 -9.15 17.61
N PHE A 200 -17.59 -9.10 18.40
CA PHE A 200 -17.57 -9.46 19.82
C PHE A 200 -18.69 -10.44 20.18
N ILE A 201 -18.43 -11.31 21.15
CA ILE A 201 -19.38 -12.20 21.82
C ILE A 201 -19.28 -11.93 23.31
N ASN A 202 -20.39 -11.58 23.98
CA ASN A 202 -20.41 -11.28 25.42
C ASN A 202 -19.32 -10.26 25.82
N ASP A 203 -19.18 -9.18 25.07
CA ASP A 203 -18.18 -8.13 25.26
C ASP A 203 -16.71 -8.56 25.11
N GLN A 204 -16.46 -9.80 24.71
CA GLN A 204 -15.11 -10.31 24.40
C GLN A 204 -14.90 -10.38 22.89
N PRO A 205 -13.69 -10.16 22.38
CA PRO A 205 -13.37 -10.32 20.97
C PRO A 205 -13.65 -11.77 20.52
N LEU A 206 -14.03 -11.95 19.26
CA LEU A 206 -14.26 -13.27 18.68
C LEU A 206 -13.09 -14.21 18.99
N PRO A 207 -13.32 -15.42 19.55
CA PRO A 207 -12.25 -16.36 19.88
C PRO A 207 -11.49 -16.84 18.65
N VAL A 208 -10.19 -17.12 18.81
CA VAL A 208 -9.38 -17.76 17.78
C VAL A 208 -10.01 -19.09 17.38
N GLY A 209 -10.09 -19.37 16.08
CA GLY A 209 -10.72 -20.57 15.52
C GLY A 209 -12.24 -20.52 15.41
N SER A 210 -12.91 -19.53 16.02
CA SER A 210 -14.36 -19.36 15.83
C SER A 210 -14.71 -18.94 14.39
N LEU A 211 -15.92 -19.22 13.95
CA LEU A 211 -16.39 -18.89 12.60
C LEU A 211 -17.01 -17.49 12.59
N MET A 212 -16.39 -16.57 11.82
CA MET A 212 -16.93 -15.23 11.60
C MET A 212 -17.71 -15.19 10.27
N LYS A 213 -19.04 -15.17 10.34
CA LYS A 213 -19.93 -14.97 9.18
C LYS A 213 -20.25 -13.50 8.97
N ARG A 214 -20.47 -13.11 7.71
CA ARG A 214 -20.74 -11.72 7.32
C ARG A 214 -21.99 -11.63 6.41
N PRO A 215 -23.20 -12.04 6.89
CA PRO A 215 -24.40 -12.15 6.05
C PRO A 215 -24.84 -10.80 5.45
N ASP A 216 -24.72 -9.70 6.18
CA ASP A 216 -25.06 -8.37 5.67
C ASP A 216 -24.08 -7.92 4.58
N LEU A 217 -22.79 -8.26 4.73
CA LEU A 217 -21.78 -7.98 3.71
C LEU A 217 -22.01 -8.84 2.46
N ALA A 218 -22.40 -10.11 2.62
CA ALA A 218 -22.79 -10.97 1.52
C ALA A 218 -24.01 -10.41 0.75
N SER A 219 -25.01 -9.89 1.47
CA SER A 219 -26.17 -9.22 0.87
C SER A 219 -25.75 -7.97 0.08
N THR A 220 -24.81 -7.21 0.61
CA THR A 220 -24.20 -6.06 -0.09
C THR A 220 -23.47 -6.50 -1.36
N PHE A 221 -22.70 -7.58 -1.31
CA PHE A 221 -22.03 -8.14 -2.49
C PHE A 221 -23.01 -8.62 -3.55
N LYS A 222 -24.13 -9.24 -3.16
CA LYS A 222 -25.22 -9.66 -4.08
C LYS A 222 -25.83 -8.46 -4.81
N GLU A 223 -26.09 -7.38 -4.09
CA GLU A 223 -26.63 -6.16 -4.70
C GLU A 223 -25.64 -5.52 -5.67
N ILE A 224 -24.36 -5.46 -5.30
CA ILE A 224 -23.29 -4.98 -6.21
C ILE A 224 -23.13 -5.90 -7.41
N SER A 225 -23.18 -7.22 -7.24
CA SER A 225 -23.11 -8.20 -8.32
C SER A 225 -24.23 -8.00 -9.35
N LYS A 226 -25.43 -7.68 -8.87
CA LYS A 226 -26.63 -7.46 -9.70
C LYS A 226 -26.61 -6.09 -10.39
N SER A 227 -26.27 -5.03 -9.66
CA SER A 227 -26.51 -3.64 -10.06
C SER A 227 -25.24 -2.82 -10.30
N GLY A 228 -24.06 -3.45 -10.17
CA GLY A 228 -22.77 -2.79 -10.32
C GLY A 228 -22.60 -1.63 -9.32
N LYS A 229 -21.99 -0.53 -9.78
CA LYS A 229 -21.80 0.69 -8.96
C LYS A 229 -23.13 1.25 -8.44
N SER A 230 -24.21 1.13 -9.20
CA SER A 230 -25.52 1.62 -8.78
C SER A 230 -26.02 0.91 -7.53
N GLY A 231 -25.71 -0.38 -7.35
CA GLY A 231 -26.06 -1.16 -6.18
C GLY A 231 -25.40 -0.64 -4.88
N PHE A 232 -24.29 0.07 -4.99
CA PHE A 232 -23.59 0.63 -3.83
C PHE A 232 -23.89 2.13 -3.62
N TYR A 233 -23.76 2.94 -4.68
CA TYR A 233 -23.85 4.41 -4.58
C TYR A 233 -25.26 4.97 -4.75
N LYS A 234 -26.23 4.10 -5.08
CA LYS A 234 -27.64 4.45 -5.24
C LYS A 234 -28.50 3.39 -4.56
N GLY A 235 -29.81 3.56 -4.53
CA GLY A 235 -30.74 2.56 -4.01
C GLY A 235 -30.62 2.30 -2.49
N VAL A 236 -30.90 1.05 -2.09
CA VAL A 236 -31.07 0.67 -0.67
C VAL A 236 -29.79 0.80 0.14
N ILE A 237 -28.64 0.42 -0.41
CA ILE A 237 -27.35 0.53 0.30
C ILE A 237 -27.03 2.00 0.55
N ALA A 238 -27.12 2.85 -0.46
CA ALA A 238 -26.89 4.29 -0.31
C ALA A 238 -27.86 4.91 0.73
N GLN A 239 -29.14 4.50 0.74
CA GLN A 239 -30.09 4.98 1.73
C GLN A 239 -29.68 4.58 3.15
N LYS A 240 -29.27 3.33 3.39
CA LYS A 240 -28.76 2.88 4.70
C LYS A 240 -27.54 3.71 5.16
N PHE A 241 -26.64 4.10 4.25
CA PHE A 241 -25.55 5.02 4.57
C PHE A 241 -26.08 6.37 5.09
N ILE A 242 -27.06 6.95 4.38
CA ILE A 242 -27.58 8.27 4.71
C ILE A 242 -28.37 8.25 6.02
N ASP A 243 -29.15 7.20 6.27
CA ASP A 243 -29.90 7.03 7.51
C ASP A 243 -28.94 6.90 8.71
N ALA A 244 -27.88 6.10 8.57
CA ALA A 244 -26.87 5.95 9.60
C ALA A 244 -26.09 7.26 9.85
N MET A 245 -25.74 8.00 8.79
CA MET A 245 -25.08 9.31 8.90
C MET A 245 -25.96 10.33 9.61
N LYS A 246 -27.26 10.41 9.26
CA LYS A 246 -28.23 11.31 9.90
C LYS A 246 -28.41 10.98 11.39
N ALA A 247 -28.59 9.70 11.72
CA ALA A 247 -28.79 9.25 13.09
C ALA A 247 -27.59 9.55 14.01
N ASN A 248 -26.36 9.67 13.43
CA ASN A 248 -25.11 9.79 14.18
C ASN A 248 -24.34 11.09 13.86
N ASN A 249 -24.99 12.11 13.31
CA ASN A 249 -24.38 13.40 12.96
C ASN A 249 -23.17 13.29 12.03
N GLY A 250 -23.15 12.33 11.10
CA GLY A 250 -22.20 12.24 10.00
C GLY A 250 -22.46 13.27 8.92
N PHE A 251 -21.56 13.36 7.92
CA PHE A 251 -21.59 14.45 6.94
C PHE A 251 -22.07 14.06 5.55
N PHE A 252 -22.21 12.77 5.24
CA PHE A 252 -22.57 12.34 3.89
C PHE A 252 -24.01 12.71 3.55
N THR A 253 -24.17 13.10 2.30
CA THR A 253 -25.47 13.23 1.64
C THR A 253 -25.62 12.18 0.54
N LEU A 254 -26.85 11.96 0.07
CA LEU A 254 -27.09 11.08 -1.06
C LEU A 254 -26.40 11.58 -2.34
N GLU A 255 -26.26 12.90 -2.48
CA GLU A 255 -25.58 13.54 -3.59
C GLU A 255 -24.07 13.25 -3.56
N ASP A 256 -23.45 13.25 -2.39
CA ASP A 256 -22.04 12.87 -2.21
C ASP A 256 -21.76 11.45 -2.76
N LEU A 257 -22.64 10.50 -2.43
CA LEU A 257 -22.53 9.13 -2.92
C LEU A 257 -22.76 9.04 -4.43
N LYS A 258 -23.83 9.66 -4.95
CA LYS A 258 -24.18 9.62 -6.38
C LYS A 258 -23.15 10.25 -7.29
N THR A 259 -22.45 11.28 -6.81
CA THR A 259 -21.47 12.05 -7.61
C THR A 259 -20.05 11.54 -7.48
N TYR A 260 -19.77 10.63 -6.55
CA TYR A 260 -18.43 10.07 -6.40
C TYR A 260 -17.98 9.33 -7.67
N LYS A 261 -16.75 9.62 -8.13
CA LYS A 261 -16.11 8.98 -9.30
C LYS A 261 -14.66 8.66 -8.98
N SER A 262 -14.17 7.51 -9.42
CA SER A 262 -12.72 7.27 -9.52
C SER A 262 -12.14 8.09 -10.69
N VAL A 263 -10.82 8.27 -10.71
CA VAL A 263 -10.13 9.01 -11.78
C VAL A 263 -9.04 8.13 -12.37
N THR A 264 -9.12 7.87 -13.66
CA THR A 264 -8.08 7.12 -14.40
C THR A 264 -7.17 8.08 -15.14
N THR A 265 -5.87 7.98 -14.91
CA THR A 265 -4.83 8.81 -15.52
C THR A 265 -3.56 8.00 -15.76
N SER A 266 -2.51 8.63 -16.29
CA SER A 266 -1.18 8.02 -16.33
C SER A 266 -0.54 8.06 -14.93
N PRO A 267 0.20 7.01 -14.52
CA PRO A 267 1.01 7.04 -13.30
C PRO A 267 2.16 8.03 -13.39
N ILE A 268 2.76 8.36 -12.24
CA ILE A 268 4.06 9.04 -12.26
C ILE A 268 5.17 8.02 -12.50
N VAL A 269 6.20 8.44 -13.24
CA VAL A 269 7.30 7.59 -13.68
C VAL A 269 8.63 8.22 -13.27
N GLY A 270 9.56 7.38 -12.80
CA GLY A 270 10.95 7.73 -12.58
C GLY A 270 11.89 6.67 -13.15
N SER A 271 13.17 6.99 -13.26
CA SER A 271 14.20 6.04 -13.67
C SER A 271 15.05 5.60 -12.48
N TYR A 272 15.36 4.32 -12.39
CA TYR A 272 16.30 3.78 -11.41
C TYR A 272 17.27 2.81 -12.07
N ARG A 273 18.53 3.18 -12.12
CA ARG A 273 19.51 2.51 -12.99
C ARG A 273 19.02 2.55 -14.44
N GLU A 274 18.91 1.40 -15.08
CA GLU A 274 18.36 1.29 -16.44
C GLU A 274 16.85 0.96 -16.48
N ASN A 275 16.21 0.91 -15.29
CA ASN A 275 14.79 0.55 -15.17
C ASN A 275 13.88 1.78 -15.09
N LEU A 276 12.64 1.62 -15.56
CA LEU A 276 11.54 2.57 -15.33
C LEU A 276 10.67 2.10 -14.16
N VAL A 277 10.37 3.01 -13.24
CA VAL A 277 9.52 2.73 -12.08
C VAL A 277 8.25 3.55 -12.19
N PHE A 278 7.13 2.86 -12.36
CA PHE A 278 5.79 3.41 -12.37
C PHE A 278 5.19 3.31 -10.98
N THR A 279 4.56 4.38 -10.49
CA THR A 279 3.91 4.36 -9.17
C THR A 279 2.77 5.38 -9.10
N ALA A 280 1.99 5.33 -8.00
CA ALA A 280 0.86 6.23 -7.80
C ALA A 280 1.28 7.70 -7.76
N GLY A 281 0.61 8.51 -8.56
CA GLY A 281 0.71 9.97 -8.53
C GLY A 281 -0.11 10.61 -7.42
N PRO A 282 -0.07 11.97 -7.28
CA PRO A 282 -0.95 12.70 -6.37
C PRO A 282 -2.43 12.30 -6.54
N PRO A 283 -3.22 12.27 -5.44
CA PRO A 283 -2.90 12.73 -4.09
C PRO A 283 -2.01 11.79 -3.27
N SER A 284 -1.42 10.73 -3.87
CA SER A 284 -0.39 9.96 -3.20
C SER A 284 0.94 10.72 -3.15
N GLY A 285 1.41 10.99 -1.94
CA GLY A 285 2.78 11.45 -1.71
C GLY A 285 3.79 10.30 -1.62
N GLY A 286 3.30 9.05 -1.49
CA GLY A 286 4.17 7.87 -1.39
C GLY A 286 5.00 7.63 -2.65
N GLY A 287 4.38 7.76 -3.82
CA GLY A 287 5.09 7.67 -5.09
C GLY A 287 6.14 8.78 -5.27
N VAL A 288 5.84 10.01 -4.82
CA VAL A 288 6.83 11.12 -4.84
C VAL A 288 8.01 10.81 -3.92
N VAL A 289 7.78 10.27 -2.72
CA VAL A 289 8.85 9.84 -1.80
C VAL A 289 9.70 8.75 -2.44
N LEU A 290 9.06 7.71 -2.97
CA LEU A 290 9.73 6.58 -3.60
C LEU A 290 10.62 7.01 -4.76
N LEU A 291 10.06 7.75 -5.72
CA LEU A 291 10.80 8.19 -6.91
C LEU A 291 11.90 9.21 -6.56
N THR A 292 11.67 10.12 -5.60
CA THR A 292 12.73 11.01 -5.10
C THR A 292 13.88 10.17 -4.54
N SER A 293 13.59 9.15 -3.73
CA SER A 293 14.62 8.31 -3.11
C SER A 293 15.39 7.50 -4.15
N LEU A 294 14.70 6.81 -5.07
CA LEU A 294 15.32 6.03 -6.13
C LEU A 294 16.19 6.90 -7.06
N ASN A 295 15.65 8.03 -7.54
CA ASN A 295 16.37 8.93 -8.43
C ASN A 295 17.63 9.51 -7.76
N MET A 296 17.58 9.79 -6.44
CA MET A 296 18.78 10.21 -5.70
C MET A 296 19.80 9.09 -5.58
N LEU A 297 19.34 7.87 -5.22
CA LEU A 297 20.22 6.71 -5.06
C LEU A 297 20.90 6.30 -6.38
N SER A 298 20.35 6.67 -7.53
CA SER A 298 20.97 6.45 -8.83
C SER A 298 22.36 7.09 -8.97
N PHE A 299 22.71 8.08 -8.15
CA PHE A 299 24.04 8.72 -8.12
C PHE A 299 25.07 7.97 -7.25
N PHE A 300 24.68 6.89 -6.56
CA PHE A 300 25.52 6.11 -5.67
C PHE A 300 25.50 4.65 -6.09
N ASP A 301 26.65 4.01 -6.11
CA ASP A 301 26.76 2.58 -6.39
C ASP A 301 26.57 1.78 -5.08
N LEU A 302 25.32 1.38 -4.80
CA LEU A 302 24.99 0.64 -3.58
C LEU A 302 25.62 -0.75 -3.55
N SER A 303 25.84 -1.39 -4.71
CA SER A 303 26.41 -2.74 -4.79
C SER A 303 27.77 -2.84 -4.13
N LYS A 304 28.56 -1.76 -4.19
CA LYS A 304 29.89 -1.68 -3.55
C LYS A 304 29.88 -1.68 -2.03
N PHE A 305 28.73 -1.40 -1.41
CA PHE A 305 28.64 -1.29 0.04
C PHE A 305 28.06 -2.54 0.71
N GLY A 306 27.35 -3.37 -0.05
CA GLY A 306 26.59 -4.50 0.47
C GLY A 306 25.21 -4.09 1.00
N SER A 307 24.24 -5.02 0.86
CA SER A 307 22.82 -4.74 1.12
C SER A 307 22.51 -4.31 2.57
N ASN A 308 23.24 -4.83 3.56
CA ASN A 308 23.01 -4.61 4.99
C ASN A 308 24.10 -3.76 5.67
N SER A 309 24.87 -3.00 4.91
CA SER A 309 25.92 -2.13 5.47
C SER A 309 25.36 -0.82 6.04
N ALA A 310 26.07 -0.23 7.01
CA ALA A 310 25.74 1.08 7.56
C ALA A 310 25.70 2.17 6.47
N LYS A 311 26.56 2.11 5.45
CA LYS A 311 26.55 3.05 4.31
C LYS A 311 25.28 2.94 3.49
N THR A 312 24.81 1.73 3.21
CA THR A 312 23.53 1.52 2.50
C THR A 312 22.37 2.05 3.30
N TYR A 313 22.27 1.73 4.60
CA TYR A 313 21.20 2.25 5.46
C TYR A 313 21.24 3.77 5.63
N HIS A 314 22.43 4.35 5.70
CA HIS A 314 22.61 5.80 5.71
C HIS A 314 22.02 6.45 4.45
N LEU A 315 22.37 5.94 3.26
CA LEU A 315 21.88 6.46 1.99
C LEU A 315 20.36 6.29 1.84
N LEU A 316 19.81 5.14 2.23
CA LEU A 316 18.36 4.90 2.27
C LEU A 316 17.66 5.91 3.18
N GLY A 317 18.13 6.09 4.42
CA GLY A 317 17.54 7.03 5.36
C GLY A 317 17.60 8.49 4.88
N GLU A 318 18.75 8.92 4.36
CA GLU A 318 18.93 10.28 3.87
C GLU A 318 18.09 10.59 2.62
N SER A 319 17.93 9.61 1.71
CA SER A 319 17.10 9.76 0.52
C SER A 319 15.61 9.80 0.88
N LEU A 320 15.15 8.91 1.75
CA LEU A 320 13.76 8.88 2.26
C LEU A 320 13.38 10.21 2.91
N ARG A 321 14.23 10.76 3.79
CA ARG A 321 13.96 12.04 4.43
C ARG A 321 13.75 13.18 3.43
N ARG A 322 14.53 13.23 2.35
CA ARG A 322 14.37 14.25 1.30
C ARG A 322 13.10 14.03 0.48
N GLY A 323 12.74 12.77 0.23
CA GLY A 323 11.47 12.41 -0.37
C GLY A 323 10.28 12.86 0.49
N HIS A 324 10.33 12.62 1.80
CA HIS A 324 9.30 13.07 2.75
C HIS A 324 9.23 14.60 2.86
N ASN A 325 10.36 15.28 2.77
CA ASN A 325 10.38 16.75 2.69
C ASN A 325 9.63 17.26 1.44
N ASN A 326 9.90 16.69 0.26
CA ASN A 326 9.18 17.03 -0.97
C ASN A 326 7.67 16.78 -0.84
N ARG A 327 7.28 15.60 -0.31
CA ARG A 327 5.89 15.26 -0.05
C ARG A 327 5.20 16.30 0.84
N SER A 328 5.82 16.63 1.95
CA SER A 328 5.25 17.49 2.99
C SER A 328 5.03 18.94 2.56
N HIS A 329 5.69 19.40 1.51
CA HIS A 329 5.56 20.78 1.04
C HIS A 329 4.77 20.94 -0.25
N GLN A 330 4.70 19.90 -1.08
CA GLN A 330 4.30 20.08 -2.48
C GLN A 330 3.16 19.16 -2.94
N VAL A 331 2.79 18.13 -2.16
CA VAL A 331 1.78 17.15 -2.61
C VAL A 331 0.40 17.51 -2.09
N GLY A 332 -0.62 17.27 -2.89
CA GLY A 332 -2.03 17.44 -2.57
C GLY A 332 -2.93 16.83 -3.64
N ASP A 333 -4.23 17.06 -3.54
CA ASP A 333 -5.21 16.63 -4.54
C ASP A 333 -5.04 17.43 -5.83
N PRO A 334 -4.69 16.79 -6.97
CA PRO A 334 -4.44 17.48 -8.23
C PRO A 334 -5.69 18.18 -8.80
N SER A 335 -6.90 17.81 -8.38
CA SER A 335 -8.13 18.51 -8.78
C SER A 335 -8.28 19.91 -8.13
N LYS A 336 -7.54 20.18 -7.05
CA LYS A 336 -7.63 21.39 -6.23
C LYS A 336 -6.28 22.10 -6.03
N TYR A 337 -5.17 21.44 -6.38
CA TYR A 337 -3.82 21.94 -6.13
C TYR A 337 -2.85 21.50 -7.23
N ASN A 338 -2.17 22.45 -7.85
CA ASN A 338 -1.17 22.14 -8.88
C ASN A 338 0.10 21.57 -8.23
N VAL A 339 0.30 20.27 -8.32
CA VAL A 339 1.49 19.58 -7.82
C VAL A 339 2.59 19.59 -8.88
N PRO A 340 3.76 20.22 -8.65
CA PRO A 340 4.79 20.41 -9.67
C PRO A 340 5.65 19.13 -9.85
N ILE A 341 5.04 18.02 -10.27
CA ILE A 341 5.68 16.68 -10.36
C ILE A 341 6.93 16.71 -11.25
N LYS A 342 6.87 17.34 -12.42
CA LYS A 342 8.03 17.42 -13.34
C LYS A 342 9.23 18.11 -12.69
N THR A 343 9.01 19.18 -11.93
CA THR A 343 10.06 19.90 -11.19
C THR A 343 10.57 19.07 -10.02
N LEU A 344 9.65 18.48 -9.23
CA LEU A 344 10.00 17.67 -8.06
C LEU A 344 10.88 16.48 -8.40
N LEU A 345 10.64 15.82 -9.54
CA LEU A 345 11.35 14.61 -9.98
C LEU A 345 12.41 14.88 -11.05
N SER A 346 12.71 16.16 -11.37
CA SER A 346 13.69 16.50 -12.40
C SER A 346 15.10 16.00 -12.05
N LYS A 347 15.82 15.51 -13.05
CA LYS A 347 17.19 14.98 -12.88
C LYS A 347 18.14 16.01 -12.24
N ASN A 348 18.03 17.29 -12.63
CA ASN A 348 18.85 18.35 -12.04
C ASN A 348 18.59 18.53 -10.55
N ARG A 349 17.31 18.55 -10.12
CA ARG A 349 16.96 18.63 -8.70
C ARG A 349 17.47 17.40 -7.94
N MET A 350 17.33 16.20 -8.47
CA MET A 350 17.83 14.98 -7.83
C MET A 350 19.34 15.01 -7.68
N LYS A 351 20.07 15.50 -8.69
CA LYS A 351 21.52 15.68 -8.62
C LYS A 351 21.92 16.66 -7.50
N GLU A 352 21.22 17.80 -7.38
CA GLU A 352 21.50 18.75 -6.31
C GLU A 352 21.18 18.18 -4.90
N LEU A 353 20.08 17.46 -4.76
CA LEU A 353 19.77 16.78 -3.50
C LEU A 353 20.81 15.70 -3.13
N ALA A 354 21.32 14.96 -4.12
CA ALA A 354 22.35 13.95 -3.93
C ALA A 354 23.72 14.56 -3.57
N LYS A 355 24.13 15.66 -4.23
CA LYS A 355 25.35 16.40 -3.90
C LYS A 355 25.37 16.92 -2.45
N GLY A 356 24.22 17.30 -1.92
CA GLY A 356 24.06 17.77 -0.53
C GLY A 356 24.12 16.65 0.52
N LEU A 357 24.36 15.38 0.12
CA LEU A 357 24.43 14.24 1.01
C LEU A 357 25.89 13.98 1.42
N ASN A 358 26.16 13.99 2.73
CA ASN A 358 27.49 13.64 3.26
C ASN A 358 27.54 12.14 3.53
N MET A 359 28.58 11.46 3.03
CA MET A 359 28.72 9.98 3.10
C MET A 359 29.07 9.45 4.50
N THR A 360 29.46 10.30 5.44
CA THR A 360 29.94 9.92 6.77
C THR A 360 29.14 10.56 7.91
N LYS A 361 28.23 11.51 7.60
CA LYS A 361 27.44 12.23 8.60
C LYS A 361 26.01 12.41 8.16
N ALA A 362 25.07 12.10 9.05
CA ALA A 362 23.65 12.40 8.82
C ALA A 362 23.44 13.92 8.72
N THR A 363 22.60 14.34 7.78
CA THR A 363 22.25 15.77 7.65
C THR A 363 21.44 16.20 8.86
N PRO A 364 21.79 17.28 9.58
CA PRO A 364 20.94 17.80 10.65
C PRO A 364 19.55 18.18 10.12
N SER A 365 18.48 17.83 10.84
CA SER A 365 17.10 18.13 10.40
C SER A 365 16.84 19.64 10.23
N SER A 366 17.56 20.49 10.98
CA SER A 366 17.52 21.95 10.85
C SER A 366 18.03 22.47 9.49
N LYS A 367 18.93 21.72 8.83
CA LYS A 367 19.42 22.07 7.48
C LYS A 367 18.46 21.64 6.38
N VAL A 368 17.49 20.76 6.69
CA VAL A 368 16.39 20.37 5.79
C VAL A 368 15.15 21.13 6.29
N LYS A 369 15.02 22.40 5.95
CA LYS A 369 14.06 23.42 6.47
C LYS A 369 12.79 22.86 7.16
N PRO A 370 12.55 23.15 8.48
CA PRO A 370 11.61 22.44 9.32
C PRO A 370 10.19 23.00 9.36
N LEU A 371 9.22 22.12 9.58
CA LEU A 371 7.89 22.37 10.17
C LEU A 371 7.47 21.14 11.02
N ARG A 372 6.61 21.31 12.04
CA ARG A 372 6.38 20.38 13.18
C ARG A 372 5.56 19.10 12.88
N VAL A 373 5.69 18.07 13.69
CA VAL A 373 5.43 16.64 13.47
C VAL A 373 4.45 15.95 14.42
N VAL A 374 3.76 14.88 14.02
CA VAL A 374 3.18 13.72 14.77
C VAL A 374 2.81 12.51 13.84
N ASN A 375 2.72 11.27 14.37
CA ASN A 375 2.72 9.96 13.69
C ASN A 375 1.50 9.58 12.81
N GLU A 376 1.73 8.76 11.75
CA GLU A 376 0.72 8.18 10.84
C GLU A 376 0.24 6.78 11.25
N SER A 377 -0.98 6.43 10.78
CA SER A 377 -1.59 5.11 10.87
C SER A 377 -0.81 4.03 10.10
N ARG A 378 -0.81 2.79 10.61
CA ARG A 378 -0.01 1.66 10.10
C ARG A 378 -0.83 0.61 9.34
N ASP A 379 -2.16 0.74 9.20
CA ASP A 379 -3.02 -0.28 8.62
C ASP A 379 -3.53 0.09 7.22
N THR A 380 -3.06 -0.70 6.28
CA THR A 380 -3.34 -0.67 4.85
C THR A 380 -3.18 -2.09 4.35
N THR A 381 -3.70 -2.45 3.19
CA THR A 381 -3.37 -3.71 2.54
C THR A 381 -2.91 -3.48 1.10
N HIS A 382 -2.11 -4.42 0.62
CA HIS A 382 -1.62 -4.45 -0.75
C HIS A 382 -1.77 -5.84 -1.33
N TYR A 383 -1.99 -5.92 -2.65
CA TYR A 383 -1.87 -7.15 -3.44
C TYR A 383 -1.31 -6.89 -4.83
N SER A 384 -0.55 -7.86 -5.32
CA SER A 384 0.05 -7.91 -6.65
C SER A 384 -0.46 -9.13 -7.41
N ILE A 385 -0.84 -8.95 -8.66
CA ILE A 385 -1.38 -10.00 -9.52
C ILE A 385 -0.75 -9.89 -10.91
N VAL A 386 -0.48 -11.04 -11.52
CA VAL A 386 -0.16 -11.17 -12.94
C VAL A 386 -0.92 -12.37 -13.51
N ASP A 387 -1.49 -12.23 -14.72
CA ASP A 387 -2.13 -13.34 -15.42
C ASP A 387 -1.15 -14.05 -16.39
N SER A 388 -1.66 -15.11 -17.04
CA SER A 388 -0.89 -15.87 -18.04
C SER A 388 -0.48 -15.04 -19.25
N ASP A 389 -1.29 -14.05 -19.63
CA ASP A 389 -1.05 -13.18 -20.79
C ASP A 389 -0.04 -12.07 -20.46
N GLY A 390 0.27 -11.87 -19.18
CA GLY A 390 1.23 -10.87 -18.67
C GLY A 390 0.58 -9.53 -18.35
N ASN A 391 -0.77 -9.41 -18.31
CA ASN A 391 -1.42 -8.26 -17.71
C ASN A 391 -1.19 -8.29 -16.20
N ALA A 392 -1.09 -7.12 -15.57
CA ALA A 392 -0.74 -7.05 -14.17
C ALA A 392 -1.51 -5.98 -13.41
N VAL A 393 -1.71 -6.23 -12.12
CA VAL A 393 -2.30 -5.27 -11.18
C VAL A 393 -1.42 -5.13 -9.94
N SER A 394 -1.17 -3.88 -9.54
CA SER A 394 -0.59 -3.52 -8.25
C SER A 394 -1.58 -2.63 -7.53
N ASN A 395 -2.17 -3.09 -6.44
CA ASN A 395 -3.25 -2.38 -5.75
C ASN A 395 -2.99 -2.18 -4.27
N THR A 396 -3.11 -0.93 -3.81
CA THR A 396 -3.00 -0.57 -2.39
C THR A 396 -4.23 0.23 -1.97
N TYR A 397 -4.97 -0.25 -0.97
CA TYR A 397 -6.16 0.43 -0.47
C TYR A 397 -6.30 0.30 1.05
N THR A 398 -7.13 1.15 1.66
CA THR A 398 -7.13 1.30 3.11
C THR A 398 -8.45 1.87 3.65
N LEU A 399 -8.75 1.54 4.90
CA LEU A 399 -9.71 2.27 5.74
C LEU A 399 -9.08 3.50 6.44
N GLY A 400 -7.75 3.59 6.48
CA GLY A 400 -6.99 4.55 7.27
C GLY A 400 -6.32 3.84 8.45
N TYR A 401 -6.84 3.90 9.65
CA TYR A 401 -6.41 3.06 10.78
C TYR A 401 -7.02 1.66 10.70
N SER A 402 -6.51 0.75 11.53
CA SER A 402 -7.09 -0.59 11.72
C SER A 402 -8.58 -0.46 12.01
N PHE A 403 -9.42 -1.15 11.22
CA PHE A 403 -10.88 -1.04 11.23
C PHE A 403 -11.43 0.38 10.96
N GLY A 404 -10.63 1.27 10.38
CA GLY A 404 -11.06 2.62 9.98
C GLY A 404 -11.59 3.47 11.13
N SER A 405 -12.81 3.97 10.99
CA SER A 405 -13.50 4.74 12.03
C SER A 405 -14.12 3.90 13.15
N GLY A 406 -14.05 2.57 13.03
CA GLY A 406 -14.70 1.62 13.93
C GLY A 406 -16.19 1.42 13.67
N VAL A 407 -16.79 2.17 12.75
CA VAL A 407 -18.22 2.16 12.44
C VAL A 407 -18.53 1.15 11.35
N THR A 408 -19.51 0.29 11.57
CA THR A 408 -20.17 -0.51 10.54
C THR A 408 -21.53 0.09 10.20
N ILE A 409 -21.81 0.31 8.92
CA ILE A 409 -23.14 0.80 8.48
C ILE A 409 -24.18 -0.30 8.69
N PRO A 410 -25.23 -0.07 9.49
CA PRO A 410 -26.22 -1.07 9.86
C PRO A 410 -26.86 -1.77 8.66
N GLY A 411 -26.95 -3.11 8.73
CA GLY A 411 -27.55 -3.96 7.70
C GLY A 411 -26.81 -3.97 6.36
N THR A 412 -25.55 -3.52 6.31
CA THR A 412 -24.68 -3.59 5.12
C THR A 412 -23.41 -4.38 5.35
N GLY A 413 -22.97 -4.53 6.59
CA GLY A 413 -21.70 -5.12 6.95
C GLY A 413 -20.46 -4.29 6.52
N ILE A 414 -20.62 -3.06 6.08
CA ILE A 414 -19.55 -2.21 5.55
C ILE A 414 -18.87 -1.42 6.66
N LEU A 415 -17.60 -1.69 6.93
CA LEU A 415 -16.75 -0.86 7.80
C LEU A 415 -16.34 0.42 7.09
N MET A 416 -16.44 1.55 7.80
CA MET A 416 -16.14 2.87 7.30
C MET A 416 -14.71 3.30 7.58
N ASN A 417 -14.17 4.03 6.63
CA ASN A 417 -12.84 4.64 6.75
C ASN A 417 -12.83 5.79 7.78
N ASN A 418 -11.63 6.17 8.23
CA ASN A 418 -11.40 7.39 9.00
C ASN A 418 -10.47 8.36 8.27
N GLN A 419 -10.62 8.47 6.96
CA GLN A 419 -9.67 9.21 6.11
C GLN A 419 -9.83 10.74 6.22
N MET A 420 -10.86 11.25 6.89
CA MET A 420 -10.94 12.67 7.27
C MET A 420 -9.73 13.09 8.13
N ASN A 421 -9.16 12.18 8.93
CA ASN A 421 -7.96 12.49 9.72
C ASN A 421 -6.68 12.75 8.90
N ASN A 422 -6.69 12.43 7.60
CA ASN A 422 -5.54 12.65 6.72
C ASN A 422 -5.40 14.10 6.25
N PHE A 423 -6.42 14.95 6.41
CA PHE A 423 -6.34 16.37 6.07
C PHE A 423 -5.56 17.18 7.10
N ALA A 424 -5.02 18.31 6.63
CA ALA A 424 -4.60 19.41 7.48
C ALA A 424 -5.75 20.41 7.63
N TYR A 425 -6.17 20.66 8.84
CA TYR A 425 -7.28 21.58 9.14
C TYR A 425 -6.82 23.04 9.30
N ARG A 426 -5.51 23.27 9.47
CA ARG A 426 -4.88 24.60 9.43
C ARG A 426 -3.69 24.59 8.49
N TYR A 427 -3.51 25.68 7.75
CA TYR A 427 -2.30 25.91 6.97
C TYR A 427 -1.11 26.13 7.90
N GLY A 428 0.02 25.47 7.63
CA GLY A 428 1.23 25.57 8.43
C GLY A 428 1.25 24.66 9.69
N ASP A 429 0.11 24.08 10.07
CA ASP A 429 0.05 23.06 11.12
C ASP A 429 0.38 21.66 10.54
N SER A 430 0.84 20.79 11.41
CA SER A 430 0.87 19.37 11.11
C SER A 430 -0.55 18.87 10.85
N SER A 431 -0.72 17.91 9.93
CA SER A 431 -1.96 17.12 9.86
C SER A 431 -2.24 16.51 11.22
N ILE A 432 -3.47 16.04 11.45
CA ILE A 432 -3.85 15.31 12.67
C ILE A 432 -2.93 14.13 12.95
N GLN A 433 -2.33 13.57 11.90
CA GLN A 433 -1.28 12.55 11.99
C GLN A 433 0.12 13.14 12.24
N GLY A 434 0.21 14.46 12.36
CA GLY A 434 1.40 15.18 12.75
C GLY A 434 2.46 15.37 11.72
N ARG A 435 2.13 15.20 10.47
CA ARG A 435 3.01 15.59 9.39
C ARG A 435 2.78 17.01 8.99
N VAL A 436 3.85 17.65 8.61
CA VAL A 436 3.77 18.97 7.99
C VAL A 436 2.82 18.90 6.81
N ALA A 437 1.80 19.74 6.88
CA ALA A 437 0.80 19.80 5.85
C ALA A 437 1.28 20.62 4.68
N SER A 438 1.37 19.98 3.53
CA SER A 438 1.35 20.70 2.26
C SER A 438 0.13 21.62 2.18
N PRO A 439 0.25 22.83 1.60
CA PRO A 439 -0.90 23.65 1.26
C PRO A 439 -1.95 22.85 0.47
N GLY A 440 -1.48 21.96 -0.41
CA GLY A 440 -2.31 21.06 -1.18
C GLY A 440 -3.12 20.04 -0.37
N ASN A 441 -2.77 19.78 0.91
CA ASN A 441 -3.50 18.86 1.79
C ASN A 441 -4.41 19.57 2.80
N LYS A 442 -4.58 20.89 2.73
CA LYS A 442 -5.56 21.61 3.55
C LYS A 442 -6.96 21.05 3.28
N PHE A 443 -7.74 20.87 4.36
CA PHE A 443 -9.13 20.44 4.25
C PHE A 443 -9.95 21.42 3.40
N GLU A 444 -10.67 20.86 2.44
CA GLU A 444 -11.68 21.52 1.61
C GLU A 444 -12.76 20.51 1.24
N PRO A 445 -14.05 20.92 1.12
CA PRO A 445 -15.12 20.04 0.67
C PRO A 445 -14.85 19.46 -0.73
N GLY A 446 -15.21 18.19 -0.92
CA GLY A 446 -15.03 17.46 -2.18
C GLY A 446 -13.58 17.07 -2.50
N LYS A 447 -12.62 17.35 -1.62
CA LYS A 447 -11.19 17.09 -1.81
C LYS A 447 -10.79 15.69 -1.35
N ARG A 448 -9.79 15.11 -2.00
CA ARG A 448 -9.15 13.86 -1.60
C ARG A 448 -7.98 14.13 -0.66
N PRO A 449 -7.92 13.49 0.52
CA PRO A 449 -6.80 13.67 1.43
C PRO A 449 -5.53 12.99 0.90
N MET A 450 -4.39 13.59 1.19
CA MET A 450 -3.08 13.02 0.85
C MET A 450 -2.89 11.62 1.46
N SER A 451 -2.12 10.78 0.77
CA SER A 451 -1.78 9.41 1.17
C SER A 451 -0.29 9.14 1.00
N THR A 452 0.16 7.98 1.51
CA THR A 452 1.50 7.42 1.26
C THR A 452 1.47 6.06 0.55
N MET A 453 0.29 5.59 0.14
CA MET A 453 0.16 4.36 -0.64
C MET A 453 0.89 4.51 -1.99
N ALA A 454 1.73 3.55 -2.35
CA ALA A 454 2.57 3.60 -3.54
C ALA A 454 2.60 2.23 -4.24
N PRO A 455 1.47 1.72 -4.77
CA PRO A 455 1.54 0.56 -5.65
C PRO A 455 2.54 0.85 -6.77
N SER A 456 3.39 -0.11 -7.12
CA SER A 456 4.51 0.12 -8.03
C SER A 456 4.72 -1.03 -9.00
N MET A 457 5.21 -0.70 -10.18
CA MET A 457 5.65 -1.64 -11.23
C MET A 457 7.00 -1.18 -11.77
N VAL A 458 7.91 -2.13 -12.02
CA VAL A 458 9.24 -1.85 -12.58
C VAL A 458 9.36 -2.52 -13.93
N PHE A 459 9.87 -1.79 -14.90
CA PHE A 459 10.13 -2.25 -16.26
C PHE A 459 11.63 -2.13 -16.55
N ASN A 460 12.20 -3.14 -17.20
CA ASN A 460 13.59 -3.09 -17.64
C ASN A 460 13.77 -2.12 -18.84
N LYS A 461 15.00 -1.98 -19.30
CA LYS A 461 15.35 -1.12 -20.44
C LYS A 461 14.70 -1.54 -21.76
N GLU A 462 14.34 -2.81 -21.88
CA GLU A 462 13.63 -3.38 -23.03
C GLU A 462 12.10 -3.11 -22.96
N GLY A 463 11.61 -2.45 -21.90
CA GLY A 463 10.18 -2.17 -21.70
C GLY A 463 9.37 -3.38 -21.21
N GLN A 464 10.02 -4.40 -20.67
CA GLN A 464 9.36 -5.58 -20.11
C GLN A 464 9.08 -5.37 -18.63
N LEU A 465 7.89 -5.75 -18.17
CA LEU A 465 7.53 -5.74 -16.74
C LEU A 465 8.38 -6.79 -16.01
N THR A 466 9.14 -6.37 -15.01
CA THR A 466 10.03 -7.25 -14.21
C THR A 466 9.62 -7.35 -12.75
N LEU A 467 8.96 -6.33 -12.17
CA LEU A 467 8.58 -6.37 -10.76
C LEU A 467 7.24 -5.66 -10.53
N ILE A 468 6.36 -6.32 -9.78
CA ILE A 468 5.11 -5.76 -9.25
C ILE A 468 5.23 -5.79 -7.73
N THR A 469 5.04 -4.66 -7.05
CA THR A 469 5.21 -4.59 -5.59
C THR A 469 4.42 -3.44 -4.98
N GLY A 470 4.19 -3.53 -3.69
CA GLY A 470 3.63 -2.49 -2.86
C GLY A 470 3.50 -2.97 -1.43
N SER A 471 3.08 -2.10 -0.52
CA SER A 471 3.09 -2.38 0.91
C SER A 471 1.98 -1.63 1.65
N PRO A 472 1.42 -2.19 2.73
CA PRO A 472 0.86 -1.41 3.82
C PRO A 472 1.96 -0.77 4.67
N GLY A 473 1.57 0.10 5.63
CA GLY A 473 2.50 0.61 6.65
C GLY A 473 2.56 2.12 6.80
N GLY A 474 1.60 2.87 6.26
CA GLY A 474 1.57 4.34 6.38
C GLY A 474 2.86 4.98 5.82
N SER A 475 3.61 5.72 6.65
CA SER A 475 4.88 6.34 6.23
C SER A 475 5.96 5.37 5.82
N TYR A 476 5.92 4.16 6.33
CA TYR A 476 6.90 3.11 6.00
C TYR A 476 6.70 2.51 4.60
N ILE A 477 5.57 2.77 3.93
CA ILE A 477 5.27 2.22 2.59
C ILE A 477 6.39 2.51 1.58
N PRO A 478 6.83 3.76 1.37
CA PRO A 478 7.91 4.02 0.42
C PRO A 478 9.23 3.36 0.80
N ALA A 479 9.54 3.27 2.10
CA ALA A 479 10.75 2.63 2.59
C ALA A 479 10.75 1.12 2.33
N ALA A 480 9.62 0.44 2.54
CA ALA A 480 9.47 -0.98 2.27
C ALA A 480 9.63 -1.29 0.77
N ILE A 481 8.99 -0.51 -0.09
CA ILE A 481 9.06 -0.68 -1.55
C ILE A 481 10.47 -0.35 -2.07
N LEU A 482 11.07 0.75 -1.59
CA LEU A 482 12.44 1.13 -1.90
C LEU A 482 13.42 -0.01 -1.61
N ARG A 483 13.21 -0.69 -0.47
CA ARG A 483 14.07 -1.78 -0.03
C ARG A 483 13.96 -3.00 -0.93
N VAL A 484 12.73 -3.35 -1.38
CA VAL A 484 12.51 -4.45 -2.35
C VAL A 484 13.14 -4.11 -3.70
N ILE A 485 12.87 -2.91 -4.24
CA ILE A 485 13.42 -2.50 -5.54
C ILE A 485 14.95 -2.49 -5.50
N SER A 486 15.57 -1.90 -4.47
CA SER A 486 17.04 -1.90 -4.36
C SER A 486 17.61 -3.30 -4.14
N GLY A 487 16.89 -4.18 -3.42
CA GLY A 487 17.28 -5.59 -3.24
C GLY A 487 17.40 -6.33 -4.56
N VAL A 488 16.39 -6.19 -5.42
CA VAL A 488 16.38 -6.82 -6.75
C VAL A 488 17.37 -6.15 -7.70
N VAL A 489 17.36 -4.80 -7.79
CA VAL A 489 18.07 -4.05 -8.83
C VAL A 489 19.56 -3.84 -8.52
N ASP A 490 19.92 -3.48 -7.27
CA ASP A 490 21.30 -3.19 -6.90
C ASP A 490 22.07 -4.41 -6.41
N PHE A 491 21.38 -5.36 -5.78
CA PHE A 491 22.03 -6.48 -5.12
C PHE A 491 21.73 -7.84 -5.78
N ASN A 492 20.94 -7.84 -6.85
CA ASN A 492 20.57 -9.05 -7.60
C ASN A 492 20.02 -10.18 -6.71
N LEU A 493 19.26 -9.81 -5.67
CA LEU A 493 18.65 -10.75 -4.74
C LEU A 493 17.36 -11.35 -5.34
N ASN A 494 17.06 -12.60 -5.00
CA ASN A 494 15.76 -13.14 -5.31
C ASN A 494 14.66 -12.37 -4.55
N ILE A 495 13.39 -12.47 -5.00
CA ILE A 495 12.31 -11.66 -4.44
C ILE A 495 12.01 -11.96 -2.96
N GLY A 496 12.28 -13.18 -2.49
CA GLY A 496 12.15 -13.54 -1.08
C GLY A 496 13.21 -12.84 -0.23
N GLU A 497 14.49 -12.90 -0.65
CA GLU A 497 15.59 -12.19 0.00
C GLU A 497 15.35 -10.68 0.02
N ALA A 498 15.03 -10.10 -1.15
CA ALA A 498 14.77 -8.66 -1.28
C ALA A 498 13.60 -8.20 -0.37
N THR A 499 12.55 -9.02 -0.25
CA THR A 499 11.41 -8.76 0.63
C THR A 499 11.80 -8.82 2.11
N MET A 500 12.66 -9.77 2.48
CA MET A 500 13.04 -10.00 3.89
C MET A 500 14.22 -9.15 4.36
N LEU A 501 14.88 -8.39 3.46
CA LEU A 501 15.91 -7.43 3.89
C LEU A 501 15.40 -6.53 5.02
N PRO A 502 16.19 -6.31 6.08
CA PRO A 502 15.85 -5.37 7.15
C PRO A 502 15.65 -3.94 6.62
N ARG A 503 14.71 -3.23 7.21
CA ARG A 503 14.26 -1.91 6.77
C ARG A 503 14.70 -0.81 7.70
N VAL A 504 14.98 0.35 7.14
CA VAL A 504 15.14 1.63 7.85
C VAL A 504 14.15 2.64 7.30
N HIS A 505 13.76 3.58 8.14
CA HIS A 505 12.89 4.68 7.74
C HIS A 505 13.34 5.97 8.39
N LYS A 506 13.32 7.05 7.62
CA LYS A 506 13.58 8.38 8.13
C LYS A 506 12.60 9.36 7.53
N ASP A 507 11.65 9.79 8.34
CA ASP A 507 10.70 10.82 7.94
C ASP A 507 11.32 12.22 8.10
N TRP A 508 10.67 13.21 7.56
CA TRP A 508 11.01 14.61 7.74
C TRP A 508 9.88 15.30 8.52
N PRO A 509 10.18 16.14 9.52
CA PRO A 509 11.47 16.64 9.98
C PRO A 509 12.12 15.89 11.15
N TYR A 510 11.75 14.62 11.39
CA TYR A 510 12.33 13.85 12.50
C TYR A 510 13.85 13.75 12.44
N THR A 511 14.47 13.67 13.62
CA THR A 511 15.90 13.44 13.76
C THR A 511 16.22 11.95 13.81
N GLY A 512 15.29 11.12 14.32
CA GLY A 512 15.44 9.68 14.44
C GLY A 512 15.55 8.95 13.10
N LEU A 513 16.15 7.79 13.14
CA LEU A 513 16.16 6.78 12.09
C LEU A 513 15.49 5.53 12.66
N ASP A 514 14.24 5.29 12.27
CA ASP A 514 13.58 4.03 12.62
C ASP A 514 14.30 2.87 11.94
N TYR A 515 14.55 1.78 12.67
CA TYR A 515 15.17 0.57 12.13
C TYR A 515 14.50 -0.70 12.64
N GLU A 516 14.47 -1.75 11.84
CA GLU A 516 14.01 -3.07 12.28
C GLU A 516 15.10 -3.74 13.13
N ASN A 517 14.70 -4.32 14.27
CA ASN A 517 15.61 -4.90 15.28
C ASN A 517 16.41 -6.14 14.80
N THR A 518 16.24 -6.54 13.55
CA THR A 518 17.08 -7.55 12.87
C THR A 518 18.36 -6.98 12.28
N ILE A 519 18.56 -5.65 12.30
CA ILE A 519 19.83 -5.01 11.91
C ILE A 519 20.84 -5.20 13.06
N SER A 520 22.07 -5.62 12.72
CA SER A 520 23.09 -5.88 13.73
C SER A 520 23.45 -4.64 14.56
N SER A 521 23.79 -4.83 15.84
CA SER A 521 24.18 -3.76 16.74
C SER A 521 25.40 -2.98 16.25
N ASP A 522 26.35 -3.62 15.59
CA ASP A 522 27.54 -2.96 15.03
C ASP A 522 27.16 -1.92 13.98
N VAL A 523 26.24 -2.28 13.08
CA VAL A 523 25.70 -1.36 12.05
C VAL A 523 24.96 -0.19 12.73
N ILE A 524 24.16 -0.48 13.77
CA ILE A 524 23.43 0.55 14.49
C ILE A 524 24.39 1.53 15.19
N ASN A 525 25.45 1.03 15.84
CA ASN A 525 26.49 1.86 16.48
C ASN A 525 27.19 2.77 15.45
N ILE A 526 27.49 2.26 14.25
CA ILE A 526 28.06 3.07 13.16
C ILE A 526 27.07 4.17 12.75
N LEU A 527 25.79 3.84 12.57
CA LEU A 527 24.74 4.80 12.18
C LEU A 527 24.54 5.89 13.26
N ASP A 528 24.62 5.52 14.54
CA ASP A 528 24.57 6.49 15.64
C ASP A 528 25.78 7.41 15.62
N GLY A 529 26.98 6.87 15.46
CA GLY A 529 28.23 7.64 15.29
C GLY A 529 28.19 8.59 14.08
N MET A 530 27.40 8.25 13.03
CA MET A 530 27.12 9.15 11.91
C MET A 530 26.08 10.25 12.27
N GLY A 531 25.43 10.20 13.43
CA GLY A 531 24.46 11.18 13.92
C GLY A 531 23.02 10.91 13.50
N HIS A 532 22.65 9.65 13.20
CA HIS A 532 21.28 9.30 12.81
C HIS A 532 20.27 9.22 13.95
N LYS A 533 20.67 9.00 15.19
CA LYS A 533 19.81 8.73 16.35
C LYS A 533 18.86 7.54 16.06
N PRO A 534 19.39 6.31 16.03
CA PRO A 534 18.60 5.13 15.70
C PRO A 534 17.52 4.85 16.75
N GLU A 535 16.30 4.51 16.29
CA GLU A 535 15.16 4.16 17.13
C GLU A 535 14.63 2.79 16.68
N SER A 536 14.63 1.79 17.59
CA SER A 536 14.21 0.42 17.27
C SER A 536 12.71 0.35 16.99
N ASN A 537 12.36 -0.38 15.94
CA ASN A 537 10.98 -0.70 15.58
C ASN A 537 10.85 -2.20 15.34
N LYS A 538 9.63 -2.76 15.57
CA LYS A 538 9.41 -4.21 15.40
C LYS A 538 9.43 -4.61 13.93
N THR A 539 8.53 -4.01 13.13
CA THR A 539 8.38 -4.29 11.69
C THR A 539 7.92 -3.04 10.95
N MET A 540 8.30 -2.91 9.69
CA MET A 540 7.94 -1.78 8.83
C MET A 540 7.32 -2.27 7.52
N GLY A 541 5.99 -2.16 7.40
CA GLY A 541 5.26 -2.59 6.22
C GLY A 541 5.17 -4.12 6.09
N SER A 542 4.68 -4.55 4.92
CA SER A 542 4.58 -5.96 4.52
C SER A 542 4.35 -5.99 3.02
N THR A 543 5.39 -6.25 2.24
CA THR A 543 5.31 -6.20 0.77
C THR A 543 4.70 -7.48 0.20
N GLN A 544 3.88 -7.32 -0.84
CA GLN A 544 3.36 -8.42 -1.63
C GLN A 544 3.92 -8.25 -3.03
N SER A 545 4.85 -9.13 -3.43
CA SER A 545 5.69 -8.86 -4.59
C SER A 545 5.74 -10.03 -5.55
N ILE A 546 5.80 -9.73 -6.85
CA ILE A 546 6.03 -10.68 -7.94
C ILE A 546 7.19 -10.16 -8.78
N HIS A 547 8.26 -10.92 -8.88
CA HIS A 547 9.40 -10.68 -9.78
C HIS A 547 9.27 -11.58 -11.00
N ILE A 548 9.49 -11.03 -12.18
CA ILE A 548 9.36 -11.74 -13.45
C ILE A 548 10.74 -11.76 -14.13
N VAL A 549 11.26 -12.95 -14.35
CA VAL A 549 12.54 -13.18 -15.01
C VAL A 549 12.30 -14.19 -16.14
N ASP A 550 12.66 -13.84 -17.36
CA ASP A 550 12.52 -14.69 -18.56
C ASP A 550 11.13 -15.32 -18.71
N GLY A 551 10.10 -14.54 -18.38
CA GLY A 551 8.70 -14.97 -18.45
C GLY A 551 8.23 -15.84 -17.28
N VAL A 552 9.11 -16.20 -16.35
CA VAL A 552 8.77 -16.95 -15.12
C VAL A 552 8.45 -15.97 -13.99
N ARG A 553 7.41 -16.25 -13.22
CA ARG A 553 6.93 -15.45 -12.09
C ARG A 553 7.46 -16.03 -10.80
N TYR A 554 8.09 -15.21 -10.00
CA TYR A 554 8.59 -15.52 -8.67
C TYR A 554 7.83 -14.66 -7.66
N GLY A 555 6.96 -15.26 -6.85
CA GLY A 555 6.13 -14.55 -5.87
C GLY A 555 6.63 -14.73 -4.46
N TYR A 556 6.52 -13.67 -3.65
CA TYR A 556 6.81 -13.74 -2.23
C TYR A 556 5.87 -12.84 -1.43
N ALA A 557 5.22 -13.44 -0.44
CA ALA A 557 4.39 -12.75 0.54
C ALA A 557 5.24 -12.48 1.79
N ASP A 558 5.29 -11.24 2.24
CA ASP A 558 6.15 -10.78 3.33
C ASP A 558 5.73 -11.39 4.69
N LEU A 559 6.63 -12.10 5.33
CA LEU A 559 6.40 -12.81 6.59
C LEU A 559 6.24 -11.88 7.81
N ARG A 560 6.42 -10.56 7.64
CA ARG A 560 6.19 -9.57 8.71
C ARG A 560 4.73 -9.48 9.14
N ARG A 561 3.81 -9.95 8.30
CA ARG A 561 2.39 -10.11 8.66
C ARG A 561 1.94 -11.54 8.41
N PRO A 562 1.22 -12.13 9.37
CA PRO A 562 0.69 -13.49 9.23
C PRO A 562 -0.40 -13.54 8.16
N ASN A 563 -0.69 -14.75 7.69
CA ASN A 563 -1.73 -15.09 6.71
C ASN A 563 -1.50 -14.57 5.27
N ALA A 564 -0.42 -13.82 5.00
CA ALA A 564 -0.05 -13.44 3.66
C ALA A 564 0.38 -14.68 2.86
N ALA A 565 -0.03 -14.77 1.58
CA ALA A 565 0.26 -15.93 0.75
C ALA A 565 0.38 -15.61 -0.73
N VAL A 566 1.06 -16.52 -1.43
CA VAL A 566 1.15 -16.61 -2.88
C VAL A 566 0.27 -17.77 -3.35
N SER A 567 -0.62 -17.51 -4.31
CA SER A 567 -1.39 -18.55 -5.00
C SER A 567 -1.09 -18.50 -6.50
N ILE A 568 -0.89 -19.66 -7.10
CA ILE A 568 -0.46 -19.81 -8.50
C ILE A 568 -1.56 -20.51 -9.34
N GLN A 569 -1.66 -20.04 -10.58
CA GLN A 569 -2.55 -20.62 -11.59
C GLN A 569 -1.97 -21.94 -12.12
#